data_3031a98df6465f5a5731d25886160e8a
#
_entry.id   3031a98df6465f5a5731d25886160e8a
#
_cell.length_a   1.000
_cell.length_b   1.000
_cell.length_c   1.000
_cell.angle_alpha   90.00
_cell.angle_beta   90.00
_cell.angle_gamma   90.00
#
_symmetry.space_group_name_H-M   'P 1'
#
loop_
_entity.id
_entity.type
_entity.pdbx_description
1 polymer ?
#
loop_
_entity_poly.entity_id
_entity_poly.type
_entity_poly.pdbx_seq_one_letter_code
_entity_poly.pdbx_strand_id
1 'polypeptide(L)'
;MFGTAPSDFALEVARLVRPGDYVLDLGCGEGRDSVFFAERGAVVFGVDPSEAGLAKARRLARARGVRVRWVHGPATGLLPTGPFDLIFSCGSLHYVARDQRADLFARLCAMTRPGGRHAHLVFTEDLVHEEKGEIVEYYRAGELREAFVNWQVLKQADHVISCAQDGSVHGHAVEEIVAARPVGPAPWPSEP
;
A
#
# COMPACT_ATOMS: atom_id res chain seq x y z
N MET A 1 -7.52 -17.14 -2.57
CA MET A 1 -8.36 -16.33 -1.65
C MET A 1 -7.50 -15.94 -0.46
N PHE A 2 -7.26 -14.64 -0.26
CA PHE A 2 -6.32 -14.14 0.77
C PHE A 2 -6.80 -14.26 2.23
N GLY A 3 -7.97 -14.80 2.47
CA GLY A 3 -8.58 -14.81 3.80
C GLY A 3 -9.13 -13.43 4.21
N THR A 4 -9.66 -13.35 5.44
CA THR A 4 -10.24 -12.11 6.01
C THR A 4 -9.40 -11.49 7.12
N ALA A 5 -8.30 -12.17 7.51
CA ALA A 5 -7.34 -11.64 8.45
C ALA A 5 -6.43 -10.61 7.76
N PRO A 6 -6.04 -9.53 8.44
CA PRO A 6 -5.08 -8.57 7.91
C PRO A 6 -3.72 -9.23 7.63
N SER A 7 -2.96 -8.65 6.72
CA SER A 7 -1.57 -9.06 6.51
C SER A 7 -0.70 -8.75 7.73
N ASP A 8 0.39 -9.51 7.91
CA ASP A 8 1.36 -9.23 8.98
C ASP A 8 1.94 -7.82 8.83
N PHE A 9 2.16 -7.39 7.59
CA PHE A 9 2.63 -6.05 7.29
C PHE A 9 1.62 -4.98 7.71
N ALA A 10 0.31 -5.18 7.46
CA ALA A 10 -0.73 -4.25 7.93
C ALA A 10 -0.81 -4.22 9.47
N LEU A 11 -0.64 -5.37 10.15
CA LEU A 11 -0.58 -5.44 11.62
C LEU A 11 0.56 -4.58 12.18
N GLU A 12 1.72 -4.64 11.56
CA GLU A 12 2.88 -3.82 11.94
C GLU A 12 2.62 -2.34 11.69
N VAL A 13 2.17 -1.98 10.49
CA VAL A 13 1.94 -0.59 10.05
C VAL A 13 0.81 0.07 10.85
N ALA A 14 -0.14 -0.70 11.36
CA ALA A 14 -1.26 -0.17 12.14
C ALA A 14 -0.85 0.62 13.40
N ARG A 15 0.35 0.40 13.92
CA ARG A 15 0.91 1.18 15.04
C ARG A 15 1.14 2.65 14.68
N LEU A 16 1.20 2.95 13.39
CA LEU A 16 1.40 4.29 12.84
C LEU A 16 0.08 4.99 12.49
N VAL A 17 -1.06 4.29 12.55
CA VAL A 17 -2.38 4.78 12.19
C VAL A 17 -3.15 5.20 13.43
N ARG A 18 -3.76 6.38 13.38
CA ARG A 18 -4.61 6.94 14.45
C ARG A 18 -6.06 7.01 13.99
N PRO A 19 -7.03 6.97 14.90
CA PRO A 19 -8.42 7.25 14.55
C PRO A 19 -8.54 8.63 13.87
N GLY A 20 -9.24 8.65 12.73
CA GLY A 20 -9.39 9.85 11.90
C GLY A 20 -8.34 10.03 10.81
N ASP A 21 -7.25 9.26 10.80
CA ASP A 21 -6.25 9.30 9.74
C ASP A 21 -6.84 8.88 8.40
N TYR A 22 -6.44 9.55 7.33
CA TYR A 22 -6.80 9.22 5.96
C TYR A 22 -5.81 8.22 5.40
N VAL A 23 -6.29 7.04 5.04
CA VAL A 23 -5.49 5.92 4.52
C VAL A 23 -5.89 5.62 3.08
N LEU A 24 -4.92 5.55 2.17
CA LEU A 24 -5.08 5.06 0.81
C LEU A 24 -4.44 3.67 0.72
N ASP A 25 -5.23 2.65 0.40
CA ASP A 25 -4.80 1.27 0.21
C ASP A 25 -4.83 0.92 -1.27
N LEU A 26 -3.65 0.79 -1.88
CA LEU A 26 -3.47 0.55 -3.32
C LEU A 26 -3.34 -0.96 -3.61
N GLY A 27 -4.21 -1.45 -4.50
CA GLY A 27 -4.33 -2.88 -4.78
C GLY A 27 -4.95 -3.60 -3.58
N CYS A 28 -6.03 -3.05 -3.05
CA CYS A 28 -6.67 -3.52 -1.82
C CYS A 28 -7.34 -4.90 -1.95
N GLY A 29 -7.51 -5.42 -3.17
CA GLY A 29 -8.06 -6.75 -3.44
C GLY A 29 -9.41 -7.01 -2.80
N GLU A 30 -9.49 -8.04 -1.97
CA GLU A 30 -10.67 -8.43 -1.22
C GLU A 30 -10.89 -7.59 0.08
N GLY A 31 -10.04 -6.57 0.32
CA GLY A 31 -10.26 -5.52 1.32
C GLY A 31 -9.83 -5.86 2.74
N ARG A 32 -9.08 -6.94 2.99
CA ARG A 32 -8.69 -7.38 4.33
C ARG A 32 -7.95 -6.29 5.12
N ASP A 33 -6.97 -5.63 4.50
CA ASP A 33 -6.14 -4.61 5.14
C ASP A 33 -6.89 -3.28 5.23
N SER A 34 -7.64 -2.89 4.18
CA SER A 34 -8.53 -1.72 4.20
C SER A 34 -9.55 -1.77 5.35
N VAL A 35 -10.22 -2.93 5.53
CA VAL A 35 -11.20 -3.13 6.59
C VAL A 35 -10.54 -3.06 7.96
N PHE A 36 -9.37 -3.67 8.11
CA PHE A 36 -8.59 -3.65 9.34
C PHE A 36 -8.17 -2.23 9.76
N PHE A 37 -7.74 -1.37 8.84
CA PHE A 37 -7.47 0.04 9.15
C PHE A 37 -8.75 0.79 9.51
N ALA A 38 -9.87 0.51 8.84
CA ALA A 38 -11.16 1.12 9.16
C ALA A 38 -11.68 0.71 10.55
N GLU A 39 -11.47 -0.54 10.99
CA GLU A 39 -11.77 -1.01 12.36
C GLU A 39 -10.97 -0.23 13.43
N ARG A 40 -9.84 0.37 13.07
CA ARG A 40 -9.02 1.25 13.92
C ARG A 40 -9.45 2.72 13.87
N GLY A 41 -10.55 3.01 13.19
CA GLY A 41 -11.11 4.35 13.09
C GLY A 41 -10.51 5.22 11.99
N ALA A 42 -9.70 4.67 11.10
CA ALA A 42 -9.19 5.39 9.94
C ALA A 42 -10.30 5.63 8.89
N VAL A 43 -10.16 6.70 8.12
CA VAL A 43 -10.96 6.99 6.92
C VAL A 43 -10.24 6.37 5.72
N VAL A 44 -10.70 5.20 5.29
CA VAL A 44 -9.98 4.38 4.32
C VAL A 44 -10.56 4.51 2.91
N PHE A 45 -9.67 4.62 1.93
CA PHE A 45 -9.92 4.53 0.49
C PHE A 45 -9.18 3.29 -0.04
N GLY A 46 -9.92 2.30 -0.53
CA GLY A 46 -9.36 1.11 -1.16
C GLY A 46 -9.47 1.20 -2.67
N VAL A 47 -8.37 1.05 -3.38
CA VAL A 47 -8.30 1.11 -4.86
C VAL A 47 -7.88 -0.25 -5.38
N ASP A 48 -8.66 -0.82 -6.32
CA ASP A 48 -8.32 -2.11 -6.95
C ASP A 48 -8.94 -2.22 -8.35
N PRO A 49 -8.24 -2.81 -9.33
CA PRO A 49 -8.79 -3.03 -10.67
C PRO A 49 -9.81 -4.18 -10.74
N SER A 50 -9.90 -5.04 -9.73
CA SER A 50 -10.80 -6.19 -9.69
C SER A 50 -12.15 -5.84 -9.09
N GLU A 51 -13.19 -5.65 -9.92
CA GLU A 51 -14.55 -5.47 -9.40
C GLU A 51 -15.02 -6.68 -8.58
N ALA A 52 -14.60 -7.88 -8.94
CA ALA A 52 -14.88 -9.09 -8.16
C ALA A 52 -14.22 -9.06 -6.77
N GLY A 53 -12.98 -8.55 -6.68
CA GLY A 53 -12.29 -8.28 -5.42
C GLY A 53 -13.05 -7.25 -4.58
N LEU A 54 -13.37 -6.10 -5.17
CA LEU A 54 -14.13 -5.04 -4.51
C LEU A 54 -15.51 -5.46 -4.04
N ALA A 55 -16.20 -6.35 -4.80
CA ALA A 55 -17.47 -6.91 -4.35
C ALA A 55 -17.33 -7.74 -3.07
N LYS A 56 -16.22 -8.48 -2.90
CA LYS A 56 -15.91 -9.21 -1.66
C LYS A 56 -15.53 -8.23 -0.55
N ALA A 57 -14.70 -7.22 -0.86
CA ALA A 57 -14.29 -6.18 0.08
C ALA A 57 -15.49 -5.43 0.69
N ARG A 58 -16.49 -5.08 -0.15
CA ARG A 58 -17.76 -4.47 0.32
C ARG A 58 -18.54 -5.38 1.26
N ARG A 59 -18.56 -6.71 0.99
CA ARG A 59 -19.20 -7.68 1.89
C ARG A 59 -18.45 -7.79 3.22
N LEU A 60 -17.14 -7.87 3.17
CA LEU A 60 -16.29 -7.92 4.38
C LEU A 60 -16.50 -6.67 5.26
N ALA A 61 -16.43 -5.49 4.68
CA ALA A 61 -16.65 -4.22 5.40
C ALA A 61 -18.02 -4.18 6.09
N ARG A 62 -19.09 -4.62 5.38
CA ARG A 62 -20.42 -4.72 5.97
C ARG A 62 -20.48 -5.71 7.13
N ALA A 63 -19.86 -6.89 6.97
CA ALA A 63 -19.84 -7.92 8.01
C ALA A 63 -19.07 -7.46 9.28
N ARG A 64 -18.08 -6.57 9.11
CA ARG A 64 -17.30 -5.98 10.21
C ARG A 64 -17.89 -4.67 10.74
N GLY A 65 -18.99 -4.17 10.17
CA GLY A 65 -19.66 -2.95 10.60
C GLY A 65 -18.87 -1.66 10.34
N VAL A 66 -17.93 -1.68 9.39
CA VAL A 66 -17.09 -0.52 9.04
C VAL A 66 -17.40 0.03 7.66
N ARG A 67 -16.97 1.27 7.41
CA ARG A 67 -17.09 1.93 6.11
C ARG A 67 -15.73 2.15 5.47
N VAL A 68 -15.61 1.73 4.21
CA VAL A 68 -14.44 1.99 3.35
C VAL A 68 -14.96 2.56 2.03
N ARG A 69 -14.25 3.53 1.47
CA ARG A 69 -14.54 4.12 0.17
C ARG A 69 -13.78 3.34 -0.89
N TRP A 70 -14.53 2.60 -1.71
CA TRP A 70 -13.96 1.73 -2.74
C TRP A 70 -13.91 2.43 -4.08
N VAL A 71 -12.77 2.38 -4.73
CA VAL A 71 -12.50 2.93 -6.07
C VAL A 71 -12.10 1.78 -6.99
N HIS A 72 -12.86 1.60 -8.08
CA HIS A 72 -12.55 0.61 -9.11
C HIS A 72 -11.61 1.23 -10.14
N GLY A 73 -10.40 0.72 -10.25
CA GLY A 73 -9.39 1.15 -11.19
C GLY A 73 -7.98 0.75 -10.80
N PRO A 74 -7.02 0.85 -11.74
CA PRO A 74 -5.62 0.57 -11.47
C PRO A 74 -4.99 1.66 -10.58
N ALA A 75 -3.91 1.33 -9.88
CA ALA A 75 -3.16 2.28 -9.07
C ALA A 75 -2.61 3.47 -9.88
N THR A 76 -2.35 3.28 -11.17
CA THR A 76 -1.91 4.31 -12.11
C THR A 76 -3.03 5.20 -12.64
N GLY A 77 -4.29 4.83 -12.39
CA GLY A 77 -5.48 5.54 -12.86
C GLY A 77 -5.83 6.77 -12.03
N LEU A 78 -7.13 7.10 -12.01
CA LEU A 78 -7.66 8.18 -11.21
C LEU A 78 -7.72 7.75 -9.73
N LEU A 79 -7.00 8.45 -8.89
CA LEU A 79 -6.96 8.22 -7.45
C LEU A 79 -7.81 9.25 -6.69
N PRO A 80 -8.29 8.90 -5.47
CA PRO A 80 -8.96 9.86 -4.59
C PRO A 80 -8.06 11.04 -4.26
N THR A 81 -8.64 12.22 -4.08
CA THR A 81 -7.89 13.41 -3.71
C THR A 81 -7.42 13.33 -2.26
N GLY A 82 -6.09 13.53 -2.05
CA GLY A 82 -5.49 13.63 -0.71
C GLY A 82 -5.78 14.96 0.01
N PRO A 83 -5.04 15.31 1.06
CA PRO A 83 -3.83 14.63 1.50
C PRO A 83 -4.10 13.42 2.38
N PHE A 84 -3.21 12.42 2.31
CA PHE A 84 -3.26 11.19 3.10
C PHE A 84 -2.24 11.21 4.24
N ASP A 85 -2.60 10.55 5.36
CA ASP A 85 -1.73 10.25 6.48
C ASP A 85 -0.87 9.04 6.22
N LEU A 86 -1.47 8.03 5.56
CA LEU A 86 -0.81 6.80 5.16
C LEU A 86 -1.21 6.44 3.73
N ILE A 87 -0.22 6.13 2.90
CA ILE A 87 -0.40 5.41 1.63
C ILE A 87 0.21 4.03 1.81
N PHE A 88 -0.64 3.01 1.66
CA PHE A 88 -0.32 1.61 1.92
C PHE A 88 -0.46 0.77 0.66
N SER A 89 0.38 -0.25 0.52
CA SER A 89 0.19 -1.35 -0.42
C SER A 89 0.89 -2.61 0.08
N CYS A 90 0.28 -3.76 -0.14
CA CYS A 90 0.83 -5.05 0.26
C CYS A 90 0.69 -6.06 -0.88
N GLY A 91 1.81 -6.36 -1.55
CA GLY A 91 1.84 -7.35 -2.62
C GLY A 91 1.03 -6.97 -3.87
N SER A 92 1.04 -5.70 -4.27
CA SER A 92 0.23 -5.23 -5.41
C SER A 92 0.99 -4.36 -6.42
N LEU A 93 1.99 -3.58 -6.01
CA LEU A 93 2.63 -2.63 -6.91
C LEU A 93 3.58 -3.28 -7.94
N HIS A 94 3.94 -4.54 -7.79
CA HIS A 94 4.69 -5.28 -8.82
C HIS A 94 3.85 -5.57 -10.08
N TYR A 95 2.53 -5.38 -10.04
CA TYR A 95 1.66 -5.39 -11.23
C TYR A 95 1.69 -4.05 -12.00
N VAL A 96 2.35 -3.02 -11.48
CA VAL A 96 2.56 -1.76 -12.18
C VAL A 96 3.81 -1.86 -13.05
N ALA A 97 3.66 -1.56 -14.34
CA ALA A 97 4.77 -1.56 -15.29
C ALA A 97 5.90 -0.64 -14.81
N ARG A 98 7.15 -1.08 -14.99
CA ARG A 98 8.33 -0.41 -14.42
C ARG A 98 8.46 1.05 -14.86
N ASP A 99 8.15 1.33 -16.11
CA ASP A 99 8.19 2.68 -16.69
C ASP A 99 7.14 3.64 -16.09
N GLN A 100 6.09 3.11 -15.45
CA GLN A 100 5.02 3.90 -14.81
C GLN A 100 5.26 4.14 -13.31
N ARG A 101 6.22 3.44 -12.69
CA ARG A 101 6.41 3.49 -11.22
C ARG A 101 6.88 4.85 -10.74
N ALA A 102 7.83 5.46 -11.45
CA ALA A 102 8.36 6.77 -11.06
C ALA A 102 7.25 7.83 -11.01
N ASP A 103 6.40 7.90 -12.05
CA ASP A 103 5.28 8.85 -12.11
C ASP A 103 4.22 8.53 -11.04
N LEU A 104 3.93 7.24 -10.81
CA LEU A 104 3.02 6.83 -9.75
C LEU A 104 3.53 7.30 -8.38
N PHE A 105 4.78 7.00 -8.01
CA PHE A 105 5.33 7.42 -6.72
C PHE A 105 5.42 8.94 -6.59
N ALA A 106 5.76 9.68 -7.65
CA ALA A 106 5.74 11.14 -7.62
C ALA A 106 4.34 11.69 -7.26
N ARG A 107 3.28 11.13 -7.87
CA ARG A 107 1.88 11.48 -7.57
C ARG A 107 1.52 11.13 -6.12
N LEU A 108 1.86 9.92 -5.67
CA LEU A 108 1.57 9.45 -4.30
C LEU A 108 2.27 10.32 -3.26
N CYS A 109 3.55 10.65 -3.47
CA CYS A 109 4.31 11.56 -2.62
C CYS A 109 3.66 12.95 -2.54
N ALA A 110 3.16 13.48 -3.67
CA ALA A 110 2.45 14.76 -3.69
C ALA A 110 1.14 14.73 -2.89
N MET A 111 0.45 13.58 -2.89
CA MET A 111 -0.82 13.36 -2.18
C MET A 111 -0.64 13.06 -0.68
N THR A 112 0.58 12.96 -0.17
CA THR A 112 0.87 12.67 1.23
C THR A 112 1.07 13.98 1.99
N ARG A 113 0.47 14.12 3.17
CA ARG A 113 0.68 15.30 4.02
C ARG A 113 2.12 15.37 4.57
N PRO A 114 2.64 16.55 4.94
CA PRO A 114 3.86 16.64 5.73
C PRO A 114 3.75 15.79 7.01
N GLY A 115 4.74 14.95 7.29
CA GLY A 115 4.70 13.98 8.38
C GLY A 115 3.86 12.73 8.11
N GLY A 116 3.16 12.67 6.97
CA GLY A 116 2.46 11.46 6.50
C GLY A 116 3.46 10.37 6.08
N ARG A 117 2.96 9.17 5.85
CA ARG A 117 3.80 7.98 5.66
C ARG A 117 3.42 7.21 4.42
N HIS A 118 4.40 6.53 3.88
CA HIS A 118 4.23 5.43 2.93
C HIS A 118 4.62 4.12 3.60
N ALA A 119 3.89 3.06 3.30
CA ALA A 119 4.21 1.70 3.71
C ALA A 119 3.91 0.74 2.55
N HIS A 120 4.93 0.14 2.00
CA HIS A 120 4.81 -0.73 0.81
C HIS A 120 5.55 -2.04 1.02
N LEU A 121 4.90 -3.14 0.63
CA LEU A 121 5.50 -4.45 0.44
C LEU A 121 5.40 -4.80 -1.04
N VAL A 122 6.55 -5.06 -1.68
CA VAL A 122 6.64 -5.44 -3.09
C VAL A 122 7.41 -6.75 -3.25
N PHE A 123 7.16 -7.46 -4.35
CA PHE A 123 7.92 -8.65 -4.72
C PHE A 123 9.15 -8.23 -5.52
N THR A 124 10.31 -8.90 -5.25
CA THR A 124 11.61 -8.60 -5.87
C THR A 124 12.09 -9.71 -6.79
N GLU A 125 13.01 -9.35 -7.70
CA GLU A 125 13.60 -10.27 -8.70
C GLU A 125 14.49 -11.37 -8.06
N ASP A 126 14.77 -11.29 -6.75
CA ASP A 126 15.63 -12.26 -6.07
C ASP A 126 15.02 -13.67 -5.99
N LEU A 127 13.70 -13.76 -6.06
CA LEU A 127 12.97 -15.03 -6.15
C LEU A 127 11.72 -14.85 -7.00
N VAL A 128 11.81 -15.20 -8.27
CA VAL A 128 10.74 -15.07 -9.25
C VAL A 128 9.87 -16.33 -9.24
N HIS A 129 8.58 -16.16 -9.08
CA HIS A 129 7.56 -17.18 -9.30
C HIS A 129 6.69 -16.79 -10.50
N GLU A 130 6.47 -17.73 -11.44
CA GLU A 130 5.61 -17.47 -12.57
C GLU A 130 4.14 -17.40 -12.15
N GLU A 131 3.60 -16.22 -12.14
CA GLU A 131 2.17 -15.96 -11.90
C GLU A 131 1.36 -16.37 -13.15
N LYS A 132 0.27 -17.12 -12.96
CA LYS A 132 -0.54 -17.68 -14.05
C LYS A 132 -1.11 -16.60 -14.97
N GLY A 133 -0.44 -16.34 -16.09
CA GLY A 133 -0.95 -15.55 -17.20
C GLY A 133 -0.93 -14.04 -17.03
N GLU A 134 -0.31 -13.52 -15.99
CA GLU A 134 -0.14 -12.09 -15.76
C GLU A 134 1.32 -11.68 -16.00
N ILE A 135 1.52 -10.54 -16.67
CA ILE A 135 2.83 -9.91 -16.79
C ILE A 135 3.12 -9.24 -15.45
N VAL A 136 4.05 -9.80 -14.70
CA VAL A 136 4.49 -9.27 -13.43
C VAL A 136 5.92 -8.77 -13.58
N GLU A 137 6.13 -7.49 -13.34
CA GLU A 137 7.45 -6.89 -13.30
C GLU A 137 7.90 -6.73 -11.85
N TYR A 138 8.64 -7.72 -11.34
CA TYR A 138 9.20 -7.64 -9.99
C TYR A 138 10.12 -6.43 -9.82
N TYR A 139 10.26 -5.96 -8.60
CA TYR A 139 11.16 -4.85 -8.26
C TYR A 139 12.61 -5.35 -8.20
N ARG A 140 13.54 -4.50 -8.64
CA ARG A 140 14.96 -4.72 -8.36
C ARG A 140 15.24 -4.43 -6.90
N ALA A 141 16.24 -5.09 -6.33
CA ALA A 141 16.68 -4.77 -4.99
C ALA A 141 16.99 -3.27 -4.84
N GLY A 142 16.37 -2.61 -3.89
CA GLY A 142 16.51 -1.17 -3.64
C GLY A 142 15.71 -0.22 -4.55
N GLU A 143 15.05 -0.72 -5.60
CA GLU A 143 14.24 0.12 -6.50
C GLU A 143 13.13 0.87 -5.73
N LEU A 144 12.48 0.19 -4.80
CA LEU A 144 11.44 0.83 -3.97
C LEU A 144 12.01 1.96 -3.11
N ARG A 145 13.23 1.82 -2.63
CA ARG A 145 13.92 2.83 -1.82
C ARG A 145 14.22 4.12 -2.59
N GLU A 146 14.45 4.03 -3.90
CA GLU A 146 14.73 5.18 -4.76
C GLU A 146 13.56 6.19 -4.78
N ALA A 147 12.32 5.71 -4.65
CA ALA A 147 11.13 6.55 -4.58
C ALA A 147 11.11 7.48 -3.33
N PHE A 148 11.90 7.15 -2.31
CA PHE A 148 11.91 7.83 -1.00
C PHE A 148 13.28 8.43 -0.62
N VAL A 149 14.07 8.81 -1.60
CA VAL A 149 15.46 9.32 -1.41
C VAL A 149 15.54 10.49 -0.42
N ASN A 150 14.54 11.38 -0.42
CA ASN A 150 14.48 12.56 0.44
C ASN A 150 13.52 12.38 1.64
N TRP A 151 13.11 11.14 1.93
CA TRP A 151 12.22 10.82 3.03
C TRP A 151 12.97 10.14 4.17
N GLN A 152 12.44 10.27 5.39
CA GLN A 152 12.96 9.52 6.52
C GLN A 152 12.50 8.07 6.43
N VAL A 153 13.41 7.15 6.14
CA VAL A 153 13.11 5.71 6.18
C VAL A 153 13.02 5.27 7.64
N LEU A 154 11.85 4.79 8.03
CA LEU A 154 11.56 4.28 9.38
C LEU A 154 11.83 2.77 9.47
N LYS A 155 11.61 2.06 8.35
CA LYS A 155 11.87 0.64 8.20
C LYS A 155 12.24 0.34 6.75
N GLN A 156 13.22 -0.53 6.55
CA GLN A 156 13.47 -1.25 5.31
C GLN A 156 13.88 -2.67 5.68
N ALA A 157 13.28 -3.67 5.04
CA ALA A 157 13.57 -5.07 5.29
C ALA A 157 13.37 -5.89 4.01
N ASP A 158 14.30 -6.82 3.78
CA ASP A 158 14.24 -7.80 2.71
C ASP A 158 14.09 -9.18 3.35
N HIS A 159 13.11 -9.97 2.90
CA HIS A 159 12.91 -11.33 3.41
C HIS A 159 12.11 -12.16 2.42
N VAL A 160 11.89 -13.43 2.75
CA VAL A 160 11.07 -14.35 1.95
C VAL A 160 9.77 -14.62 2.69
N ILE A 161 8.64 -14.42 2.00
CA ILE A 161 7.32 -14.83 2.49
C ILE A 161 6.88 -16.12 1.81
N SER A 162 6.10 -16.93 2.52
CA SER A 162 5.46 -18.12 1.95
C SER A 162 4.08 -17.77 1.40
N CYS A 163 3.78 -18.23 0.20
CA CYS A 163 2.49 -18.07 -0.46
C CYS A 163 1.94 -19.43 -0.87
N ALA A 164 0.61 -19.59 -0.82
CA ALA A 164 -0.09 -20.81 -1.26
C ALA A 164 -1.37 -20.48 -2.05
N GLN A 165 -1.44 -19.33 -2.69
CA GLN A 165 -2.67 -18.81 -3.32
C GLN A 165 -3.05 -19.51 -4.60
N ASP A 166 -2.07 -20.03 -5.33
CA ASP A 166 -2.25 -20.78 -6.57
C ASP A 166 -2.48 -22.29 -6.36
N GLY A 167 -2.52 -22.72 -5.07
CA GLY A 167 -2.68 -24.12 -4.68
C GLY A 167 -1.38 -24.90 -4.51
N SER A 168 -0.21 -24.26 -4.76
CA SER A 168 1.12 -24.76 -4.43
C SER A 168 1.81 -23.84 -3.42
N VAL A 169 2.57 -24.41 -2.47
CA VAL A 169 3.36 -23.60 -1.53
C VAL A 169 4.64 -23.16 -2.25
N HIS A 170 4.84 -21.84 -2.37
CA HIS A 170 6.05 -21.25 -2.95
C HIS A 170 6.47 -20.01 -2.15
N GLY A 171 7.68 -19.53 -2.40
CA GLY A 171 8.23 -18.34 -1.77
C GLY A 171 8.22 -17.13 -2.70
N HIS A 172 8.07 -15.94 -2.13
CA HIS A 172 8.37 -14.68 -2.80
C HIS A 172 9.42 -13.93 -2.00
N ALA A 173 10.48 -13.48 -2.66
CA ALA A 173 11.35 -12.48 -2.09
C ALA A 173 10.62 -11.13 -2.08
N VAL A 174 10.64 -10.44 -0.97
CA VAL A 174 9.94 -9.16 -0.78
C VAL A 174 10.85 -8.10 -0.21
N GLU A 175 10.62 -6.86 -0.63
CA GLU A 175 11.14 -5.66 0.01
C GLU A 175 9.97 -4.95 0.70
N GLU A 176 10.16 -4.61 1.97
CA GLU A 176 9.27 -3.75 2.74
C GLU A 176 9.92 -2.41 3.01
N ILE A 177 9.16 -1.34 2.83
CA ILE A 177 9.59 -0.01 3.22
C ILE A 177 8.49 0.71 4.00
N VAL A 178 8.89 1.41 5.06
CA VAL A 178 8.08 2.43 5.73
C VAL A 178 8.88 3.73 5.72
N ALA A 179 8.36 4.75 5.06
CA ALA A 179 9.01 6.05 4.95
C ALA A 179 8.07 7.17 5.38
N ALA A 180 8.59 8.18 6.08
CA ALA A 180 7.86 9.36 6.52
C ALA A 180 8.27 10.58 5.69
N ARG A 181 7.26 11.32 5.20
CA ARG A 181 7.49 12.59 4.54
C ARG A 181 8.06 13.60 5.55
N PRO A 182 9.15 14.31 5.25
CA PRO A 182 9.67 15.33 6.14
C PRO A 182 8.58 16.35 6.48
N VAL A 183 8.51 16.73 7.74
CA VAL A 183 7.78 17.93 8.15
C VAL A 183 8.67 19.08 7.70
N GLY A 184 8.21 19.88 6.74
CA GLY A 184 8.96 21.05 6.27
C GLY A 184 9.40 21.92 7.46
N PRO A 185 10.40 22.80 7.32
CA PRO A 185 10.74 23.74 8.36
C PRO A 185 9.45 24.45 8.77
N ALA A 186 9.24 24.60 10.08
CA ALA A 186 8.15 25.42 10.61
C ALA A 186 8.13 26.74 9.85
N PRO A 187 6.96 27.25 9.43
CA PRO A 187 6.93 28.54 8.78
C PRO A 187 7.68 29.52 9.69
N TRP A 188 8.67 30.20 9.10
CA TRP A 188 9.46 31.21 9.79
C TRP A 188 8.49 32.13 10.53
N PRO A 189 8.69 32.39 11.83
CA PRO A 189 7.86 33.34 12.52
C PRO A 189 7.90 34.64 11.71
N SER A 190 6.73 35.11 11.25
CA SER A 190 6.61 36.43 10.66
C SER A 190 7.27 37.41 11.61
N GLU A 191 8.30 38.10 11.13
CA GLU A 191 8.93 39.17 11.91
C GLU A 191 7.88 40.14 12.43
N PRO A 192 8.04 40.65 13.66
CA PRO A 192 7.11 41.55 14.30
C PRO A 192 6.96 42.89 13.56
#